data_a14f9b59690236ac4beb11f1541c481b
#
_entry.id   a14f9b59690236ac4beb11f1541c481b
#
_cell.length_a   1.000
_cell.length_b   1.000
_cell.length_c   1.000
_cell.angle_alpha   90.00
_cell.angle_beta   90.00
_cell.angle_gamma   90.00
#
_symmetry.space_group_name_H-M   'P 1'
#
loop_
_entity.id
_entity.type
_entity.pdbx_description
1 polymer ?
#
loop_
_entity_poly.entity_id
_entity_poly.type
_entity_poly.pdbx_seq_one_letter_code
_entity_poly.pdbx_strand_id
1 'polypeptide(L)'
;LHISFERTPSTSKVNADQNCIYMSSLENSWVKGVSMTGFIHAGIKITSTTRSTIEDCYSIDHSGLCTGGTYYNFETYHRSQLVLLKNCYGRNGRHHYLSNGCATVSGIVVQNFRSELSLASSEGHRLWSQGILFDNWKEVGTVKNNAGKIGMFLRDNMGSGHGWGGTNSVFWNCDVQQGMIYLD
;
A
#
# COMPACT_ATOMS: atom_id res chain seq x y z
N LEU A 1 -19.32 -4.55 4.02
CA LEU A 1 -19.58 -3.14 3.71
C LEU A 1 -18.95 -2.76 2.37
N HIS A 2 -19.64 -1.96 1.56
CA HIS A 2 -19.08 -1.38 0.34
C HIS A 2 -19.04 0.15 0.48
N ILE A 3 -17.87 0.73 0.19
CA ILE A 3 -17.66 2.18 0.17
C ILE A 3 -17.26 2.55 -1.25
N SER A 4 -18.00 3.44 -1.89
CA SER A 4 -17.68 3.93 -3.23
C SER A 4 -17.80 5.44 -3.30
N PHE A 5 -16.93 6.05 -4.11
CA PHE A 5 -17.04 7.45 -4.48
C PHE A 5 -17.45 7.58 -5.95
N GLU A 6 -18.06 8.71 -6.26
CA GLU A 6 -18.31 9.06 -7.66
C GLU A 6 -16.99 9.16 -8.43
N ARG A 7 -16.99 8.66 -9.64
CA ARG A 7 -15.79 8.60 -10.45
C ARG A 7 -15.30 9.99 -10.85
N THR A 8 -14.11 10.34 -10.40
CA THR A 8 -13.41 11.56 -10.84
C THR A 8 -12.69 11.30 -12.17
N PRO A 9 -12.74 12.24 -13.13
CA PRO A 9 -12.01 12.09 -14.39
C PRO A 9 -10.51 11.84 -14.19
N SER A 10 -9.91 11.01 -15.04
CA SER A 10 -8.50 10.61 -14.97
C SER A 10 -7.50 11.76 -15.12
N THR A 11 -7.94 12.92 -15.55
CA THR A 11 -7.13 14.14 -15.68
C THR A 11 -7.22 15.06 -14.46
N SER A 12 -8.12 14.77 -13.52
CA SER A 12 -8.37 15.63 -12.37
C SER A 12 -7.44 15.32 -11.22
N LYS A 13 -6.93 16.39 -10.58
CA LYS A 13 -6.19 16.34 -9.30
C LYS A 13 -7.07 16.75 -8.11
N VAL A 14 -8.34 16.98 -8.32
CA VAL A 14 -9.28 17.33 -7.24
C VAL A 14 -9.34 16.17 -6.24
N ASN A 15 -9.41 16.50 -4.97
CA ASN A 15 -9.51 15.54 -3.86
C ASN A 15 -8.34 14.53 -3.79
N ALA A 16 -7.11 14.97 -4.10
CA ALA A 16 -5.92 14.10 -4.06
C ALA A 16 -5.72 13.38 -2.71
N ASP A 17 -6.31 13.87 -1.62
CA ASP A 17 -6.25 13.25 -0.28
C ASP A 17 -7.48 12.38 0.04
N GLN A 18 -8.34 12.10 -0.93
CA GLN A 18 -9.54 11.29 -0.72
C GLN A 18 -9.20 9.83 -0.44
N ASN A 19 -9.48 9.39 0.77
CA ASN A 19 -9.37 8.00 1.22
C ASN A 19 -10.77 7.42 1.48
N CYS A 20 -10.97 6.11 1.23
CA CYS A 20 -12.19 5.45 1.68
C CYS A 20 -12.23 5.33 3.20
N ILE A 21 -11.11 4.92 3.79
CA ILE A 21 -10.97 4.82 5.24
C ILE A 21 -9.66 5.50 5.66
N TYR A 22 -9.76 6.38 6.64
CA TYR A 22 -8.61 7.01 7.27
C TYR A 22 -8.57 6.64 8.75
N MET A 23 -7.62 5.80 9.12
CA MET A 23 -7.35 5.42 10.50
C MET A 23 -6.28 6.34 11.06
N SER A 24 -6.62 7.14 12.05
CA SER A 24 -5.68 8.10 12.64
C SER A 24 -5.74 8.07 14.15
N SER A 25 -4.57 7.91 14.79
CA SER A 25 -4.43 7.94 16.24
C SER A 25 -5.29 6.90 16.96
N LEU A 26 -5.33 5.68 16.40
CA LEU A 26 -6.10 4.57 16.94
C LEU A 26 -5.19 3.53 17.58
N GLU A 27 -5.76 2.77 18.49
CA GLU A 27 -5.12 1.66 19.15
C GLU A 27 -6.10 0.50 19.28
N ASN A 28 -5.60 -0.74 19.16
CA ASN A 28 -6.40 -1.97 19.31
C ASN A 28 -7.67 -1.97 18.44
N SER A 29 -7.55 -1.49 17.21
CA SER A 29 -8.67 -1.26 16.30
C SER A 29 -8.66 -2.23 15.13
N TRP A 30 -9.78 -2.35 14.43
CA TRP A 30 -9.85 -3.20 13.27
C TRP A 30 -10.78 -2.68 12.17
N VAL A 31 -10.49 -3.08 10.93
CA VAL A 31 -11.36 -2.93 9.76
C VAL A 31 -11.48 -4.30 9.11
N LYS A 32 -12.72 -4.79 8.91
CA LYS A 32 -12.94 -6.11 8.36
C LYS A 32 -14.07 -6.16 7.34
N GLY A 33 -13.83 -6.89 6.24
CA GLY A 33 -14.87 -7.20 5.25
C GLY A 33 -15.36 -5.98 4.49
N VAL A 34 -14.46 -5.05 4.13
CA VAL A 34 -14.82 -3.81 3.42
C VAL A 34 -14.32 -3.85 1.98
N SER A 35 -15.21 -3.54 1.04
CA SER A 35 -14.88 -3.30 -0.37
C SER A 35 -14.89 -1.81 -0.67
N MET A 36 -13.87 -1.32 -1.38
CA MET A 36 -13.62 0.09 -1.60
C MET A 36 -13.33 0.37 -3.08
N THR A 37 -14.00 1.37 -3.65
CA THR A 37 -13.84 1.79 -5.05
C THR A 37 -13.93 3.31 -5.23
N GLY A 38 -13.39 3.83 -6.32
CA GLY A 38 -13.57 5.21 -6.75
C GLY A 38 -12.76 6.27 -5.99
N PHE A 39 -11.97 5.88 -5.02
CA PHE A 39 -11.12 6.79 -4.26
C PHE A 39 -9.89 7.25 -5.07
N ILE A 40 -9.26 8.33 -4.64
CA ILE A 40 -8.14 8.94 -5.37
C ILE A 40 -6.81 8.64 -4.68
N HIS A 41 -6.71 8.89 -3.36
CA HIS A 41 -5.46 8.71 -2.64
C HIS A 41 -5.28 7.23 -2.24
N ALA A 42 -6.02 6.77 -1.25
CA ALA A 42 -5.90 5.40 -0.74
C ALA A 42 -7.25 4.76 -0.40
N GLY A 43 -7.32 3.44 -0.58
CA GLY A 43 -8.42 2.66 -0.02
C GLY A 43 -8.42 2.75 1.50
N ILE A 44 -7.33 2.36 2.12
CA ILE A 44 -7.11 2.54 3.56
C ILE A 44 -5.78 3.25 3.79
N LYS A 45 -5.82 4.38 4.49
CA LYS A 45 -4.65 5.09 5.01
C LYS A 45 -4.61 4.96 6.52
N ILE A 46 -3.45 4.55 7.05
CA ILE A 46 -3.24 4.30 8.47
C ILE A 46 -2.11 5.23 8.96
N THR A 47 -2.37 6.05 9.96
CA THR A 47 -1.38 6.94 10.55
C THR A 47 -1.47 6.97 12.07
N SER A 48 -0.35 7.06 12.75
CA SER A 48 -0.29 7.12 14.22
C SER A 48 -1.15 6.06 14.91
N THR A 49 -1.28 4.88 14.29
CA THR A 49 -2.17 3.80 14.69
C THR A 49 -1.34 2.58 15.05
N THR A 50 -1.69 1.92 16.14
CA THR A 50 -0.93 0.78 16.64
C THR A 50 -1.82 -0.40 17.03
N ARG A 51 -1.26 -1.62 16.99
CA ARG A 51 -1.94 -2.89 17.35
C ARG A 51 -3.29 -3.03 16.67
N SER A 52 -3.31 -2.81 15.36
CA SER A 52 -4.57 -2.82 14.59
C SER A 52 -4.54 -3.83 13.45
N THR A 53 -5.71 -4.32 13.08
CA THR A 53 -5.86 -5.34 12.04
C THR A 53 -6.78 -4.87 10.93
N ILE A 54 -6.32 -5.05 9.69
CA ILE A 54 -7.11 -4.90 8.47
C ILE A 54 -7.30 -6.29 7.90
N GLU A 55 -8.52 -6.78 7.82
CA GLU A 55 -8.78 -8.18 7.42
C GLU A 55 -9.89 -8.26 6.37
N ASP A 56 -9.70 -9.14 5.38
CA ASP A 56 -10.70 -9.45 4.35
C ASP A 56 -11.18 -8.18 3.60
N CYS A 57 -10.27 -7.24 3.30
CA CYS A 57 -10.59 -5.98 2.66
C CYS A 57 -10.15 -5.94 1.18
N TYR A 58 -10.99 -5.33 0.34
CA TYR A 58 -10.79 -5.22 -1.11
C TYR A 58 -10.72 -3.76 -1.52
N SER A 59 -9.63 -3.39 -2.18
CA SER A 59 -9.35 -2.02 -2.61
C SER A 59 -9.06 -2.01 -4.10
N ILE A 60 -10.00 -1.52 -4.90
CA ILE A 60 -9.97 -1.66 -6.36
C ILE A 60 -10.47 -0.40 -7.08
N ASP A 61 -10.07 -0.27 -8.33
CA ASP A 61 -10.66 0.68 -9.27
C ASP A 61 -10.67 2.13 -8.75
N HIS A 62 -9.48 2.67 -8.59
CA HIS A 62 -9.24 4.08 -8.27
C HIS A 62 -9.86 5.03 -9.29
N SER A 63 -9.97 6.28 -8.93
CA SER A 63 -10.39 7.36 -9.84
C SER A 63 -9.43 8.55 -9.81
N GLY A 64 -9.66 9.54 -10.67
CA GLY A 64 -8.78 10.70 -10.77
C GLY A 64 -7.48 10.42 -11.52
N LEU A 65 -6.49 11.28 -11.32
CA LEU A 65 -5.18 11.19 -11.98
C LEU A 65 -4.24 10.25 -11.23
N CYS A 66 -3.72 9.26 -11.94
CA CYS A 66 -2.67 8.39 -11.42
C CYS A 66 -1.31 9.09 -11.43
N THR A 67 -0.88 9.61 -10.31
CA THR A 67 0.37 10.37 -10.14
C THR A 67 0.97 10.16 -8.75
N GLY A 68 2.04 10.88 -8.42
CA GLY A 68 2.61 10.86 -7.07
C GLY A 68 1.56 11.26 -6.01
N GLY A 69 1.44 10.47 -4.96
CA GLY A 69 0.46 10.72 -3.90
C GLY A 69 -0.94 10.18 -4.15
N THR A 70 -1.16 9.38 -5.20
CA THR A 70 -2.47 8.81 -5.54
C THR A 70 -2.38 7.33 -5.89
N TYR A 71 -3.55 6.66 -5.95
CA TYR A 71 -3.69 5.26 -6.37
C TYR A 71 -2.98 4.27 -5.44
N TYR A 72 -3.11 4.46 -4.13
CA TYR A 72 -2.64 3.51 -3.12
C TYR A 72 -3.80 2.63 -2.65
N ASN A 73 -3.62 1.31 -2.64
CA ASN A 73 -4.66 0.45 -2.09
C ASN A 73 -4.62 0.48 -0.55
N PHE A 74 -3.45 0.22 0.03
CA PHE A 74 -3.24 0.25 1.47
C PHE A 74 -1.95 1.01 1.79
N GLU A 75 -2.03 1.98 2.68
CA GLU A 75 -0.91 2.81 3.09
C GLU A 75 -0.73 2.79 4.59
N THR A 76 0.47 2.46 5.07
CA THR A 76 0.92 2.77 6.43
C THR A 76 1.76 4.03 6.40
N TYR A 77 1.39 5.00 7.23
CA TYR A 77 2.01 6.31 7.26
C TYR A 77 2.53 6.61 8.68
N HIS A 78 3.18 7.73 8.88
CA HIS A 78 3.87 8.12 10.12
C HIS A 78 3.34 7.50 11.40
N ARG A 79 4.24 6.93 12.23
CA ARG A 79 3.97 6.33 13.54
C ARG A 79 2.98 5.16 13.53
N SER A 80 2.77 4.53 12.39
CA SER A 80 1.98 3.29 12.32
C SER A 80 2.85 2.11 12.74
N GLN A 81 2.42 1.36 13.74
CA GLN A 81 3.20 0.27 14.31
C GLN A 81 2.33 -0.95 14.64
N LEU A 82 2.91 -2.14 14.52
CA LEU A 82 2.23 -3.38 14.89
C LEU A 82 0.87 -3.52 14.18
N VAL A 83 0.86 -3.32 12.86
CA VAL A 83 -0.34 -3.42 12.04
C VAL A 83 -0.29 -4.70 11.22
N LEU A 84 -1.39 -5.46 11.24
CA LEU A 84 -1.59 -6.64 10.41
C LEU A 84 -2.57 -6.31 9.28
N LEU A 85 -2.12 -6.49 8.03
CA LEU A 85 -2.98 -6.58 6.85
C LEU A 85 -3.09 -8.05 6.48
N LYS A 86 -4.28 -8.63 6.53
CA LYS A 86 -4.49 -10.06 6.33
C LYS A 86 -5.60 -10.34 5.33
N ASN A 87 -5.36 -11.28 4.41
CA ASN A 87 -6.33 -11.69 3.39
C ASN A 87 -6.88 -10.51 2.57
N CYS A 88 -6.05 -9.52 2.28
CA CYS A 88 -6.47 -8.33 1.56
C CYS A 88 -6.18 -8.45 0.06
N TYR A 89 -6.95 -7.69 -0.72
CA TYR A 89 -6.82 -7.67 -2.17
C TYR A 89 -6.74 -6.24 -2.70
N GLY A 90 -5.79 -6.03 -3.62
CA GLY A 90 -5.61 -4.77 -4.34
C GLY A 90 -5.62 -4.96 -5.84
N ARG A 91 -6.31 -4.06 -6.58
CA ARG A 91 -6.30 -4.05 -8.05
C ARG A 91 -6.15 -2.64 -8.59
N ASN A 92 -5.44 -2.53 -9.73
CA ASN A 92 -5.18 -1.26 -10.42
C ASN A 92 -4.50 -0.20 -9.54
N GLY A 93 -3.80 -0.61 -8.49
CA GLY A 93 -3.05 0.30 -7.63
C GLY A 93 -1.74 0.77 -8.26
N ARG A 94 -1.38 2.03 -8.04
CA ARG A 94 -0.01 2.47 -8.28
C ARG A 94 0.93 1.77 -7.29
N HIS A 95 0.51 1.68 -6.05
CA HIS A 95 1.12 0.82 -5.03
C HIS A 95 0.01 0.07 -4.30
N HIS A 96 0.02 -1.26 -4.33
CA HIS A 96 -0.99 -2.04 -3.59
C HIS A 96 -0.78 -1.98 -2.09
N TYR A 97 0.48 -1.99 -1.66
CA TYR A 97 0.88 -1.64 -0.30
C TYR A 97 2.11 -0.73 -0.35
N LEU A 98 2.12 0.25 0.52
CA LEU A 98 3.33 1.02 0.78
C LEU A 98 3.43 1.46 2.23
N SER A 99 4.67 1.55 2.72
CA SER A 99 4.99 2.27 3.94
C SER A 99 5.57 3.63 3.59
N ASN A 100 4.88 4.69 3.94
CA ASN A 100 5.19 6.04 3.48
C ASN A 100 5.43 6.99 4.66
N GLY A 101 6.17 6.58 5.65
CA GLY A 101 6.15 7.34 6.87
C GLY A 101 7.43 7.42 7.66
N CYS A 102 8.58 7.16 7.07
CA CYS A 102 9.87 7.15 7.77
C CYS A 102 10.04 6.00 8.79
N ALA A 103 11.17 6.03 9.52
CA ALA A 103 11.56 5.02 10.50
C ALA A 103 10.54 4.78 11.65
N THR A 104 9.51 5.60 11.74
CA THR A 104 8.44 5.43 12.72
C THR A 104 7.34 4.44 12.27
N VAL A 105 7.40 3.94 11.04
CA VAL A 105 6.59 2.82 10.58
C VAL A 105 7.36 1.53 10.86
N SER A 106 6.82 0.65 11.70
CA SER A 106 7.52 -0.57 12.10
C SER A 106 6.59 -1.69 12.53
N GLY A 107 7.07 -2.95 12.41
CA GLY A 107 6.31 -4.12 12.84
C GLY A 107 5.03 -4.32 12.03
N ILE A 108 5.10 -4.13 10.73
CA ILE A 108 3.96 -4.32 9.84
C ILE A 108 4.01 -5.72 9.25
N VAL A 109 2.87 -6.40 9.25
CA VAL A 109 2.72 -7.71 8.58
C VAL A 109 1.68 -7.57 7.47
N VAL A 110 2.07 -7.95 6.26
CA VAL A 110 1.17 -8.06 5.11
C VAL A 110 1.10 -9.53 4.75
N GLN A 111 0.00 -10.18 5.15
CA GLN A 111 -0.17 -11.63 5.07
C GLN A 111 -1.29 -12.02 4.12
N ASN A 112 -1.06 -13.05 3.30
CA ASN A 112 -2.03 -13.56 2.33
C ASN A 112 -2.62 -12.44 1.45
N PHE A 113 -1.76 -11.60 0.94
CA PHE A 113 -2.17 -10.47 0.11
C PHE A 113 -2.16 -10.86 -1.36
N ARG A 114 -3.22 -10.53 -2.08
CA ARG A 114 -3.28 -10.66 -3.53
C ARG A 114 -3.32 -9.29 -4.19
N SER A 115 -2.44 -9.08 -5.15
CA SER A 115 -2.38 -7.86 -5.95
C SER A 115 -2.54 -8.17 -7.44
N GLU A 116 -3.24 -7.31 -8.15
CA GLU A 116 -3.45 -7.43 -9.60
C GLU A 116 -3.27 -6.10 -10.32
N LEU A 117 -2.69 -6.17 -11.52
CA LEU A 117 -2.55 -5.02 -12.42
C LEU A 117 -1.82 -3.85 -11.74
N SER A 118 -0.67 -4.11 -11.16
CA SER A 118 0.16 -3.10 -10.51
C SER A 118 0.67 -2.06 -11.50
N LEU A 119 0.56 -0.79 -11.13
CA LEU A 119 1.10 0.32 -11.92
C LEU A 119 2.50 0.75 -11.47
N ALA A 120 2.91 0.36 -10.28
CA ALA A 120 4.24 0.52 -9.70
C ALA A 120 4.48 -0.51 -8.59
N SER A 121 5.64 -0.47 -7.94
CA SER A 121 6.05 -1.41 -6.89
C SER A 121 5.24 -1.29 -5.61
N SER A 122 5.03 -2.42 -4.92
CA SER A 122 4.57 -2.44 -3.52
C SER A 122 5.78 -2.57 -2.61
N GLU A 123 5.94 -1.65 -1.64
CA GLU A 123 7.28 -1.42 -1.10
C GLU A 123 7.33 -0.70 0.25
N GLY A 124 8.48 -0.76 0.89
CA GLY A 124 8.96 0.31 1.75
C GLY A 124 9.22 1.53 0.88
N HIS A 125 8.39 2.55 1.00
CA HIS A 125 8.37 3.61 -0.01
C HIS A 125 9.41 4.70 0.26
N ARG A 126 9.64 5.07 1.50
CA ARG A 126 10.63 6.07 1.85
C ARG A 126 11.02 6.06 3.32
N LEU A 127 12.23 6.58 3.56
CA LEU A 127 12.77 7.03 4.83
C LEU A 127 12.82 5.95 5.91
N TRP A 128 13.37 4.76 5.56
CA TRP A 128 13.77 3.75 6.52
C TRP A 128 12.63 3.11 7.33
N SER A 129 11.52 2.77 6.71
CA SER A 129 10.53 1.89 7.35
C SER A 129 11.19 0.59 7.81
N GLN A 130 10.76 0.02 8.93
CA GLN A 130 11.47 -1.10 9.55
C GLN A 130 10.55 -2.28 9.87
N GLY A 131 11.13 -3.49 9.83
CA GLY A 131 10.46 -4.68 10.33
C GLY A 131 9.13 -4.95 9.63
N ILE A 132 9.13 -4.94 8.31
CA ILE A 132 7.96 -5.28 7.51
C ILE A 132 8.09 -6.72 7.04
N LEU A 133 7.07 -7.53 7.29
CA LEU A 133 6.96 -8.88 6.77
C LEU A 133 5.92 -8.92 5.65
N PHE A 134 6.36 -9.31 4.45
CA PHE A 134 5.50 -9.75 3.37
C PHE A 134 5.43 -11.28 3.44
N ASP A 135 4.29 -11.81 3.86
CA ASP A 135 4.07 -13.24 4.04
C ASP A 135 2.99 -13.74 3.09
N ASN A 136 3.34 -14.64 2.20
CA ASN A 136 2.42 -15.21 1.23
C ASN A 136 1.74 -14.14 0.34
N TRP A 137 2.54 -13.21 -0.19
CA TRP A 137 2.09 -12.23 -1.17
C TRP A 137 2.02 -12.84 -2.56
N LYS A 138 0.92 -12.60 -3.27
CA LYS A 138 0.77 -13.00 -4.66
C LYS A 138 0.49 -11.80 -5.56
N GLU A 139 1.43 -11.51 -6.45
CA GLU A 139 1.29 -10.49 -7.49
C GLU A 139 0.93 -11.13 -8.82
N VAL A 140 -0.20 -10.73 -9.43
CA VAL A 140 -0.70 -11.30 -10.67
C VAL A 140 -0.88 -10.23 -11.73
N GLY A 141 -0.18 -10.38 -12.83
CA GLY A 141 -0.25 -9.47 -13.96
C GLY A 141 0.26 -8.05 -13.66
N THR A 142 0.97 -7.49 -14.60
CA THR A 142 1.45 -6.11 -14.53
C THR A 142 0.96 -5.31 -15.71
N VAL A 143 0.65 -4.05 -15.49
CA VAL A 143 0.14 -3.15 -16.54
C VAL A 143 1.26 -2.40 -17.25
N LYS A 144 2.39 -2.16 -16.59
CA LYS A 144 3.50 -1.36 -17.15
C LYS A 144 4.88 -1.85 -16.69
N ASN A 145 5.79 -2.00 -17.68
CA ASN A 145 7.25 -2.00 -17.52
C ASN A 145 7.81 -2.45 -16.17
N ASN A 146 7.69 -3.72 -15.83
CA ASN A 146 8.19 -4.30 -14.56
C ASN A 146 7.59 -3.66 -13.29
N ALA A 147 6.37 -3.16 -13.37
CA ALA A 147 5.70 -2.56 -12.23
C ALA A 147 5.35 -3.58 -11.13
N GLY A 148 5.25 -4.85 -11.46
CA GLY A 148 5.02 -5.95 -10.52
C GLY A 148 6.23 -6.22 -9.64
N LYS A 149 6.63 -5.24 -8.86
CA LYS A 149 7.69 -5.39 -7.86
C LYS A 149 7.11 -5.38 -6.47
N ILE A 150 7.69 -6.22 -5.63
CA ILE A 150 7.61 -6.00 -4.19
C ILE A 150 9.05 -5.85 -3.68
N GLY A 151 9.28 -4.96 -2.73
CA GLY A 151 10.69 -4.79 -2.33
C GLY A 151 10.98 -3.75 -1.27
N MET A 152 12.25 -3.77 -0.89
CA MET A 152 12.90 -2.76 -0.06
C MET A 152 14.18 -2.35 -0.79
N PHE A 153 14.24 -1.13 -1.26
CA PHE A 153 15.37 -0.68 -2.09
C PHE A 153 15.64 0.81 -1.95
N LEU A 154 16.83 1.20 -2.41
CA LEU A 154 17.19 2.60 -2.50
C LEU A 154 16.38 3.28 -3.60
N ARG A 155 15.64 4.29 -3.22
CA ARG A 155 14.88 5.14 -4.14
C ARG A 155 15.56 6.48 -4.43
N ASP A 156 16.64 6.74 -3.73
CA ASP A 156 17.50 7.92 -3.91
C ASP A 156 16.69 9.22 -4.01
N ASN A 157 16.87 9.97 -5.07
CA ASN A 157 16.20 11.25 -5.31
C ASN A 157 14.80 11.12 -5.94
N MET A 158 14.23 9.91 -6.05
CA MET A 158 12.88 9.73 -6.58
C MET A 158 11.85 10.52 -5.76
N GLY A 159 10.88 11.11 -6.47
CA GLY A 159 9.83 11.90 -5.83
C GLY A 159 10.38 13.12 -5.10
N SER A 160 10.25 13.17 -3.81
CA SER A 160 10.74 14.25 -2.92
C SER A 160 12.02 13.89 -2.17
N GLY A 161 12.90 13.06 -2.77
CA GLY A 161 14.07 12.53 -2.09
C GLY A 161 13.68 11.39 -1.13
N HIS A 162 13.33 10.22 -1.68
CA HIS A 162 12.80 9.12 -0.88
C HIS A 162 13.88 8.36 -0.11
N GLY A 163 15.13 8.40 -0.57
CA GLY A 163 16.22 7.69 0.07
C GLY A 163 15.98 6.17 0.13
N TRP A 164 16.41 5.54 1.18
CA TRP A 164 16.13 4.12 1.44
C TRP A 164 14.66 3.87 1.80
N GLY A 165 14.06 2.88 1.15
CA GLY A 165 12.66 2.51 1.38
C GLY A 165 12.43 1.88 2.75
N GLY A 166 13.30 0.97 3.15
CA GLY A 166 13.17 0.29 4.44
C GLY A 166 14.36 -0.57 4.79
N THR A 167 14.30 -1.18 5.97
CA THR A 167 15.33 -2.07 6.50
C THR A 167 14.73 -3.15 7.37
N ASN A 168 15.52 -4.19 7.71
CA ASN A 168 15.11 -5.28 8.63
C ASN A 168 13.76 -5.90 8.23
N SER A 169 13.53 -6.08 6.93
CA SER A 169 12.26 -6.57 6.39
C SER A 169 12.43 -7.95 5.75
N VAL A 170 11.36 -8.72 5.71
CA VAL A 170 11.37 -10.11 5.23
C VAL A 170 10.30 -10.30 4.16
N PHE A 171 10.65 -11.01 3.10
CA PHE A 171 9.75 -11.52 2.08
C PHE A 171 9.73 -13.04 2.16
N TRP A 172 8.60 -13.60 2.57
CA TRP A 172 8.43 -15.03 2.78
C TRP A 172 7.31 -15.57 1.92
N ASN A 173 7.59 -16.67 1.22
CA ASN A 173 6.60 -17.37 0.37
C ASN A 173 5.85 -16.44 -0.59
N CYS A 174 6.55 -15.50 -1.23
CA CYS A 174 5.98 -14.55 -2.16
C CYS A 174 6.06 -15.06 -3.61
N ASP A 175 4.98 -14.91 -4.38
CA ASP A 175 4.86 -15.26 -5.79
C ASP A 175 4.60 -14.00 -6.63
N VAL A 176 5.57 -13.62 -7.45
CA VAL A 176 5.50 -12.43 -8.33
C VAL A 176 5.57 -12.88 -9.78
N GLN A 177 4.43 -13.10 -10.42
CA GLN A 177 4.33 -13.79 -11.70
C GLN A 177 4.91 -13.02 -12.89
N GLN A 178 4.78 -11.70 -12.92
CA GLN A 178 5.27 -10.86 -14.01
C GLN A 178 6.07 -9.67 -13.49
N GLY A 179 7.01 -9.94 -12.60
CA GLY A 179 7.79 -8.90 -11.96
C GLY A 179 8.97 -9.47 -11.19
N MET A 180 9.31 -8.86 -10.07
CA MET A 180 10.44 -9.30 -9.25
C MET A 180 10.27 -8.93 -7.77
N ILE A 181 10.95 -9.67 -6.93
CA ILE A 181 11.25 -9.25 -5.56
C ILE A 181 12.59 -8.51 -5.63
N TYR A 182 12.57 -7.23 -5.25
CA TYR A 182 13.73 -6.37 -5.38
C TYR A 182 14.24 -5.94 -4.02
N LEU A 183 15.47 -6.29 -3.73
CA LEU A 183 16.18 -5.96 -2.49
C LEU A 183 17.53 -5.35 -2.86
N ASP A 184 17.87 -4.23 -2.23
CA ASP A 184 19.20 -3.59 -2.27
C ASP A 184 19.91 -3.76 -0.94
#